data_56a5710128d2930dad39ac26b7cff586
#
_entry.id   56a5710128d2930dad39ac26b7cff586
#
_cell.length_a   1.000
_cell.length_b   1.000
_cell.length_c   1.000
_cell.angle_alpha   90.00
_cell.angle_beta   90.00
_cell.angle_gamma   90.00
#
_symmetry.space_group_name_H-M   'P 1'
#
loop_
_entity.id
_entity.type
_entity.pdbx_description
1 polymer ?
#
loop_
_entity_poly.entity_id
_entity_poly.type
_entity_poly.pdbx_seq_one_letter_code
_entity_poly.pdbx_strand_id
1 'polypeptide(L)'
;MSYAHTQVAQIAAISNNRCIGKDNNLPWHIPNDLKHFKALTTAETDAYVDSGLKGIVIMGRKTFESMRSKPLPKRVNFIITTQMDYAKQKGLEGLEDVHVVHNLDDALTHAANVAHGLKFETIWVIGGERVFKNALMFTDRIELTIVDTDIEDGDAFYPEIPEDFELTEESESFTDEDSGLSYKFVTYLQKKG
;
A
#
# COMPACT_ATOMS: atom_id res chain seq x y z
N MET A 1 13.93 11.13 -2.44
CA MET A 1 13.80 11.60 -3.85
C MET A 1 12.32 11.51 -4.21
N SER A 2 11.61 12.62 -4.29
CA SER A 2 10.23 12.57 -4.77
C SER A 2 10.25 12.31 -6.29
N TYR A 3 9.49 11.35 -6.74
CA TYR A 3 9.24 11.13 -8.15
C TYR A 3 8.45 12.33 -8.72
N ALA A 4 9.16 13.30 -9.29
CA ALA A 4 8.58 14.41 -10.07
C ALA A 4 7.35 15.09 -9.43
N HIS A 5 7.46 15.52 -8.16
CA HIS A 5 6.40 16.17 -7.39
C HIS A 5 5.28 15.24 -6.85
N THR A 6 5.41 13.93 -7.02
CA THR A 6 4.45 12.97 -6.48
C THR A 6 5.04 12.30 -5.22
N GLN A 7 4.29 12.31 -4.13
CA GLN A 7 4.67 11.64 -2.89
C GLN A 7 4.55 10.13 -3.04
N VAL A 8 5.56 9.40 -2.60
CA VAL A 8 5.47 7.94 -2.45
C VAL A 8 5.16 7.63 -1.00
N ALA A 9 4.03 7.01 -0.76
CA ALA A 9 3.59 6.61 0.57
C ALA A 9 3.46 5.09 0.69
N GLN A 10 3.78 4.57 1.86
CA GLN A 10 3.49 3.17 2.21
C GLN A 10 2.32 3.10 3.18
N ILE A 11 1.48 2.08 3.05
CA ILE A 11 0.38 1.83 3.99
C ILE A 11 0.31 0.35 4.34
N ALA A 12 0.27 0.04 5.63
CA ALA A 12 0.17 -1.32 6.14
C ALA A 12 -0.50 -1.37 7.51
N ALA A 13 -1.11 -2.52 7.84
CA ALA A 13 -1.43 -2.90 9.20
C ALA A 13 -0.38 -3.89 9.70
N ILE A 14 0.16 -3.68 10.88
CA ILE A 14 1.22 -4.49 11.47
C ILE A 14 0.91 -4.86 12.92
N SER A 15 1.37 -6.04 13.35
CA SER A 15 1.40 -6.41 14.76
C SER A 15 2.55 -5.70 15.51
N ASN A 16 2.61 -5.87 16.84
CA ASN A 16 3.72 -5.34 17.64
C ASN A 16 5.08 -5.87 17.18
N ASN A 17 5.14 -7.13 16.72
CA ASN A 17 6.34 -7.73 16.14
C ASN A 17 6.45 -7.55 14.62
N ARG A 18 5.75 -6.54 14.07
CA ARG A 18 5.78 -6.14 12.66
C ARG A 18 5.29 -7.18 11.65
N CYS A 19 4.53 -8.19 12.08
CA CYS A 19 3.91 -9.12 11.15
C CYS A 19 2.83 -8.43 10.32
N ILE A 20 2.83 -8.69 9.01
CA ILE A 20 1.86 -8.19 8.04
C ILE A 20 1.09 -9.32 7.35
N GLY A 21 1.50 -10.55 7.54
CA GLY A 21 0.87 -11.68 6.87
C GLY A 21 1.24 -13.04 7.44
N LYS A 22 0.33 -13.97 7.20
CA LYS A 22 0.48 -15.40 7.44
C LYS A 22 -0.29 -16.15 6.36
N ASP A 23 0.35 -17.12 5.72
CA ASP A 23 -0.25 -17.94 4.65
C ASP A 23 -0.93 -17.07 3.57
N ASN A 24 -0.28 -15.98 3.18
CA ASN A 24 -0.77 -14.99 2.22
C ASN A 24 -2.09 -14.30 2.61
N ASN A 25 -2.41 -14.21 3.90
CA ASN A 25 -3.57 -13.50 4.45
C ASN A 25 -3.15 -12.57 5.58
N LEU A 26 -4.02 -11.59 5.89
CA LEU A 26 -3.89 -10.82 7.13
C LEU A 26 -4.22 -11.71 8.32
N PRO A 27 -3.42 -11.63 9.43
CA PRO A 27 -3.68 -12.43 10.64
C PRO A 27 -4.93 -12.00 11.42
N TRP A 28 -5.54 -10.88 11.05
CA TRP A 28 -6.73 -10.31 11.69
C TRP A 28 -7.71 -9.76 10.66
N HIS A 29 -8.93 -9.49 11.11
CA HIS A 29 -9.93 -8.80 10.33
C HIS A 29 -10.47 -7.62 11.17
N ILE A 30 -10.14 -6.40 10.80
CA ILE A 30 -10.56 -5.17 11.47
C ILE A 30 -11.23 -4.26 10.43
N PRO A 31 -12.57 -4.23 10.38
CA PRO A 31 -13.30 -3.47 9.36
C PRO A 31 -12.95 -1.99 9.28
N ASN A 32 -12.68 -1.35 10.43
CA ASN A 32 -12.28 0.06 10.47
C ASN A 32 -10.90 0.30 9.85
N ASP A 33 -9.97 -0.65 9.97
CA ASP A 33 -8.69 -0.58 9.28
C ASP A 33 -8.86 -0.63 7.77
N LEU A 34 -9.72 -1.52 7.27
CA LEU A 34 -10.05 -1.59 5.84
C LEU A 34 -10.72 -0.31 5.32
N LYS A 35 -11.56 0.34 6.13
CA LYS A 35 -12.16 1.64 5.79
C LYS A 35 -11.10 2.74 5.74
N HIS A 36 -10.18 2.76 6.70
CA HIS A 36 -9.07 3.70 6.76
C HIS A 36 -8.15 3.54 5.54
N PHE A 37 -7.76 2.31 5.22
CA PHE A 37 -7.00 1.98 4.01
C PHE A 37 -7.69 2.49 2.74
N LYS A 38 -8.99 2.20 2.60
CA LYS A 38 -9.77 2.67 1.45
C LYS A 38 -9.81 4.19 1.40
N ALA A 39 -10.08 4.86 2.51
CA ALA A 39 -10.17 6.32 2.57
C ALA A 39 -8.87 6.99 2.13
N LEU A 40 -7.71 6.54 2.61
CA LEU A 40 -6.41 7.08 2.23
C LEU A 40 -6.06 6.79 0.77
N THR A 41 -6.23 5.57 0.31
CA THR A 41 -5.86 5.17 -1.06
C THR A 41 -6.84 5.62 -2.14
N THR A 42 -7.98 6.25 -1.78
CA THR A 42 -8.95 6.87 -2.68
C THR A 42 -9.20 8.33 -2.33
N ALA A 43 -8.24 9.00 -1.72
CA ALA A 43 -8.38 10.40 -1.29
C ALA A 43 -8.20 11.41 -2.42
N GLU A 44 -7.61 10.99 -3.55
CA GLU A 44 -7.42 11.88 -4.70
C GLU A 44 -8.77 12.22 -5.33
N THR A 45 -9.05 13.50 -5.39
CA THR A 45 -10.26 14.02 -6.01
C THR A 45 -9.86 15.01 -7.08
N ASP A 46 -9.79 14.59 -8.33
CA ASP A 46 -9.58 15.52 -9.42
C ASP A 46 -10.94 15.95 -10.01
N ALA A 47 -11.22 17.22 -9.92
CA ALA A 47 -12.40 17.84 -10.55
C ALA A 47 -12.32 17.89 -12.08
N TYR A 48 -11.16 17.59 -12.66
CA TYR A 48 -10.92 17.73 -14.10
C TYR A 48 -10.93 16.40 -14.86
N VAL A 49 -10.91 15.25 -14.18
CA VAL A 49 -10.86 13.93 -14.82
C VAL A 49 -12.13 13.15 -14.51
N ASP A 50 -12.98 12.99 -15.50
CA ASP A 50 -14.21 12.17 -15.45
C ASP A 50 -13.91 10.66 -15.53
N SER A 51 -12.72 10.23 -15.05
CA SER A 51 -12.31 8.83 -15.07
C SER A 51 -12.94 8.00 -13.96
N GLY A 52 -13.43 8.63 -12.91
CA GLY A 52 -13.89 7.97 -11.69
C GLY A 52 -12.76 7.37 -10.86
N LEU A 53 -11.49 7.54 -11.27
CA LEU A 53 -10.31 7.12 -10.52
C LEU A 53 -10.03 8.06 -9.36
N LYS A 54 -9.55 7.51 -8.24
CA LYS A 54 -9.34 8.23 -6.97
C LYS A 54 -8.04 7.89 -6.27
N GLY A 55 -7.12 7.21 -6.93
CA GLY A 55 -5.82 6.88 -6.36
C GLY A 55 -5.02 5.90 -7.20
N ILE A 56 -3.77 5.70 -6.80
CA ILE A 56 -2.82 4.78 -7.44
C ILE A 56 -2.26 3.87 -6.36
N VAL A 57 -2.24 2.55 -6.62
CA VAL A 57 -1.66 1.56 -5.73
C VAL A 57 -0.62 0.71 -6.45
N ILE A 58 0.47 0.41 -5.76
CA ILE A 58 1.54 -0.51 -6.20
C ILE A 58 1.60 -1.68 -5.23
N MET A 59 1.60 -2.90 -5.74
CA MET A 59 1.66 -4.12 -4.95
C MET A 59 2.45 -5.22 -5.63
N GLY A 60 2.96 -6.15 -4.85
CA GLY A 60 3.52 -7.39 -5.37
C GLY A 60 2.42 -8.40 -5.74
N ARG A 61 2.78 -9.36 -6.58
CA ARG A 61 1.87 -10.43 -7.04
C ARG A 61 1.16 -11.16 -5.89
N LYS A 62 1.88 -11.56 -4.84
CA LYS A 62 1.28 -12.29 -3.71
C LYS A 62 0.24 -11.45 -2.97
N THR A 63 0.45 -10.16 -2.82
CA THR A 63 -0.53 -9.23 -2.24
C THR A 63 -1.78 -9.15 -3.12
N PHE A 64 -1.62 -9.05 -4.43
CA PHE A 64 -2.75 -9.09 -5.37
C PHE A 64 -3.54 -10.40 -5.28
N GLU A 65 -2.86 -11.54 -5.21
CA GLU A 65 -3.48 -12.86 -5.05
C GLU A 65 -4.21 -13.01 -3.71
N SER A 66 -3.70 -12.41 -2.62
CA SER A 66 -4.37 -12.38 -1.31
C SER A 66 -5.72 -11.65 -1.35
N MET A 67 -5.89 -10.74 -2.29
CA MET A 67 -7.14 -10.03 -2.57
C MET A 67 -8.01 -10.75 -3.63
N ARG A 68 -7.87 -12.08 -3.73
CA ARG A 68 -8.58 -12.94 -4.69
C ARG A 68 -8.31 -12.56 -6.16
N SER A 69 -7.13 -12.03 -6.46
CA SER A 69 -6.72 -11.55 -7.79
C SER A 69 -7.73 -10.57 -8.40
N LYS A 70 -8.29 -9.68 -7.56
CA LYS A 70 -9.20 -8.61 -8.01
C LYS A 70 -8.55 -7.26 -7.84
N PRO A 71 -8.49 -6.44 -8.89
CA PRO A 71 -8.00 -5.07 -8.78
C PRO A 71 -8.83 -4.25 -7.80
N LEU A 72 -8.18 -3.36 -7.08
CA LEU A 72 -8.86 -2.45 -6.17
C LEU A 72 -9.65 -1.42 -6.98
N PRO A 73 -10.98 -1.29 -6.74
CA PRO A 73 -11.82 -0.41 -7.54
C PRO A 73 -11.47 1.06 -7.33
N LYS A 74 -11.69 1.87 -8.36
CA LYS A 74 -11.42 3.33 -8.39
C LYS A 74 -9.96 3.70 -8.20
N ARG A 75 -9.05 2.78 -8.44
CA ARG A 75 -7.60 2.99 -8.32
C ARG A 75 -6.91 2.40 -9.54
N VAL A 76 -5.84 3.05 -9.96
CA VAL A 76 -4.91 2.44 -10.90
C VAL A 76 -4.06 1.44 -10.12
N ASN A 77 -4.02 0.20 -10.57
CA ASN A 77 -3.36 -0.92 -9.90
C ASN A 77 -2.08 -1.30 -10.64
N PHE A 78 -0.94 -1.18 -10.01
CA PHE A 78 0.34 -1.68 -10.50
C PHE A 78 0.69 -2.96 -9.75
N ILE A 79 0.89 -4.05 -10.49
CA ILE A 79 1.19 -5.37 -9.93
C ILE A 79 2.59 -5.77 -10.36
N ILE A 80 3.50 -5.93 -9.41
CA ILE A 80 4.89 -6.31 -9.66
C ILE A 80 5.03 -7.82 -9.62
N THR A 81 5.52 -8.41 -10.71
CA THR A 81 5.83 -9.84 -10.80
C THR A 81 6.94 -10.12 -11.80
N THR A 82 7.76 -11.12 -11.53
CA THR A 82 8.76 -11.62 -12.50
C THR A 82 8.16 -12.59 -13.52
N GLN A 83 6.90 -12.97 -13.39
CA GLN A 83 6.21 -13.87 -14.31
C GLN A 83 5.74 -13.10 -15.55
N MET A 84 6.36 -13.36 -16.70
CA MET A 84 6.10 -12.59 -17.93
C MET A 84 4.68 -12.74 -18.47
N ASP A 85 4.06 -13.91 -18.31
CA ASP A 85 2.71 -14.19 -18.82
C ASP A 85 1.60 -13.94 -17.76
N TYR A 86 1.93 -13.31 -16.64
CA TYR A 86 0.99 -13.18 -15.52
C TYR A 86 -0.28 -12.43 -15.88
N ALA A 87 -0.18 -11.33 -16.62
CA ALA A 87 -1.35 -10.57 -17.07
C ALA A 87 -2.33 -11.43 -17.87
N LYS A 88 -1.81 -12.23 -18.81
CA LYS A 88 -2.60 -13.16 -19.61
C LYS A 88 -3.22 -14.27 -18.76
N GLN A 89 -2.42 -14.89 -17.88
CA GLN A 89 -2.89 -15.97 -17.00
C GLN A 89 -4.02 -15.53 -16.06
N LYS A 90 -4.03 -14.29 -15.66
CA LYS A 90 -5.01 -13.71 -14.74
C LYS A 90 -6.14 -12.93 -15.44
N GLY A 91 -6.13 -12.86 -16.77
CA GLY A 91 -7.14 -12.12 -17.53
C GLY A 91 -7.11 -10.60 -17.28
N LEU A 92 -5.91 -10.05 -17.04
CA LEU A 92 -5.71 -8.63 -16.75
C LEU A 92 -5.36 -7.81 -18.00
N GLU A 93 -5.11 -8.47 -19.13
CA GLU A 93 -4.81 -7.81 -20.39
C GLU A 93 -5.99 -6.95 -20.86
N GLY A 94 -5.69 -5.72 -21.29
CA GLY A 94 -6.72 -4.78 -21.79
C GLY A 94 -7.54 -4.07 -20.73
N LEU A 95 -7.28 -4.29 -19.44
CA LEU A 95 -7.86 -3.48 -18.37
C LEU A 95 -7.10 -2.16 -18.26
N GLU A 96 -7.80 -1.03 -18.44
CA GLU A 96 -7.17 0.30 -18.47
C GLU A 96 -6.52 0.69 -17.14
N ASP A 97 -7.11 0.24 -16.02
CA ASP A 97 -6.69 0.61 -14.67
C ASP A 97 -5.77 -0.43 -14.03
N VAL A 98 -5.23 -1.38 -14.80
CA VAL A 98 -4.37 -2.46 -14.30
C VAL A 98 -3.11 -2.59 -15.15
N HIS A 99 -1.97 -2.45 -14.50
CA HIS A 99 -0.67 -2.56 -15.13
C HIS A 99 0.15 -3.64 -14.44
N VAL A 100 0.55 -4.65 -15.18
CA VAL A 100 1.50 -5.67 -14.72
C VAL A 100 2.90 -5.25 -15.16
N VAL A 101 3.80 -5.10 -14.19
CA VAL A 101 5.17 -4.65 -14.38
C VAL A 101 6.15 -5.64 -13.74
N HIS A 102 7.42 -5.61 -14.12
CA HIS A 102 8.35 -6.67 -13.77
C HIS A 102 9.37 -6.28 -12.69
N ASN A 103 9.41 -5.00 -12.31
CA ASN A 103 10.25 -4.49 -11.24
C ASN A 103 9.63 -3.24 -10.60
N LEU A 104 10.21 -2.81 -9.48
CA LEU A 104 9.74 -1.64 -8.73
C LEU A 104 9.99 -0.33 -9.46
N ASP A 105 11.12 -0.19 -10.14
CA ASP A 105 11.48 1.04 -10.85
C ASP A 105 10.49 1.34 -11.98
N ASP A 106 10.10 0.32 -12.74
CA ASP A 106 9.06 0.43 -13.75
C ASP A 106 7.72 0.80 -13.15
N ALA A 107 7.36 0.17 -12.01
CA ALA A 107 6.12 0.49 -11.29
C ALA A 107 6.07 1.96 -10.86
N LEU A 108 7.12 2.45 -10.21
CA LEU A 108 7.20 3.83 -9.73
C LEU A 108 7.22 4.84 -10.88
N THR A 109 7.99 4.56 -11.93
CA THR A 109 8.09 5.44 -13.10
C THR A 109 6.75 5.57 -13.83
N HIS A 110 6.08 4.45 -14.08
CA HIS A 110 4.77 4.46 -14.73
C HIS A 110 3.70 5.09 -13.84
N ALA A 111 3.69 4.76 -12.54
CA ALA A 111 2.77 5.35 -11.58
C ALA A 111 2.94 6.88 -11.47
N ALA A 112 4.17 7.39 -11.48
CA ALA A 112 4.45 8.82 -11.49
C ALA A 112 3.93 9.52 -12.76
N ASN A 113 4.07 8.89 -13.91
CA ASN A 113 3.52 9.42 -15.17
C ASN A 113 1.99 9.46 -15.14
N VAL A 114 1.35 8.42 -14.62
CA VAL A 114 -0.10 8.38 -14.44
C VAL A 114 -0.56 9.43 -13.43
N ALA A 115 0.12 9.54 -12.29
CA ALA A 115 -0.15 10.55 -11.28
C ALA A 115 -0.06 11.97 -11.86
N HIS A 116 0.98 12.26 -12.63
CA HIS A 116 1.12 13.56 -13.30
C HIS A 116 -0.04 13.83 -14.27
N GLY A 117 -0.43 12.86 -15.09
CA GLY A 117 -1.54 12.98 -16.03
C GLY A 117 -2.90 13.17 -15.35
N LEU A 118 -3.13 12.50 -14.23
CA LEU A 118 -4.36 12.58 -13.43
C LEU A 118 -4.32 13.69 -12.36
N LYS A 119 -3.18 14.36 -12.18
CA LYS A 119 -2.89 15.34 -11.11
C LYS A 119 -3.08 14.77 -9.70
N PHE A 120 -2.71 13.52 -9.53
CA PHE A 120 -2.68 12.88 -8.22
C PHE A 120 -1.37 13.21 -7.48
N GLU A 121 -1.47 13.41 -6.19
CA GLU A 121 -0.34 13.81 -5.35
C GLU A 121 0.38 12.61 -4.73
N THR A 122 -0.29 11.47 -4.59
CA THR A 122 0.24 10.32 -3.84
C THR A 122 0.18 9.02 -4.64
N ILE A 123 1.28 8.26 -4.58
CA ILE A 123 1.37 6.87 -5.01
C ILE A 123 1.46 6.00 -3.75
N TRP A 124 0.57 5.03 -3.61
CA TRP A 124 0.49 4.16 -2.45
C TRP A 124 1.12 2.80 -2.70
N VAL A 125 2.18 2.48 -1.97
CA VAL A 125 2.76 1.13 -1.92
C VAL A 125 2.04 0.35 -0.83
N ILE A 126 1.41 -0.77 -1.19
CA ILE A 126 0.50 -1.52 -0.31
C ILE A 126 0.99 -2.94 0.03
N GLY A 127 2.19 -3.29 -0.36
CA GLY A 127 2.83 -4.54 0.07
C GLY A 127 3.24 -5.45 -1.07
N GLY A 128 3.79 -6.59 -0.79
CA GLY A 128 4.09 -7.13 0.57
C GLY A 128 5.49 -6.79 1.07
N GLU A 129 6.02 -7.63 1.94
CA GLU A 129 7.28 -7.42 2.63
C GLU A 129 8.43 -6.96 1.71
N ARG A 130 8.68 -7.69 0.63
CA ARG A 130 9.76 -7.36 -0.31
C ARG A 130 9.53 -6.01 -1.00
N VAL A 131 8.29 -5.70 -1.36
CA VAL A 131 7.95 -4.44 -2.02
C VAL A 131 8.10 -3.28 -1.03
N PHE A 132 7.60 -3.42 0.20
CA PHE A 132 7.81 -2.43 1.25
C PHE A 132 9.30 -2.14 1.48
N LYS A 133 10.10 -3.19 1.68
CA LYS A 133 11.53 -3.06 1.91
C LYS A 133 12.26 -2.34 0.78
N ASN A 134 11.99 -2.73 -0.46
CA ASN A 134 12.67 -2.15 -1.61
C ASN A 134 12.20 -0.71 -1.91
N ALA A 135 10.96 -0.36 -1.55
CA ALA A 135 10.41 0.96 -1.76
C ALA A 135 10.81 1.99 -0.68
N LEU A 136 11.39 1.57 0.46
CA LEU A 136 11.74 2.48 1.56
C LEU A 136 12.61 3.67 1.11
N MET A 137 13.59 3.42 0.25
CA MET A 137 14.49 4.48 -0.25
C MET A 137 13.80 5.55 -1.10
N PHE A 138 12.59 5.27 -1.57
CA PHE A 138 11.78 6.20 -2.37
C PHE A 138 10.60 6.76 -1.58
N THR A 139 10.41 6.31 -0.35
CA THR A 139 9.22 6.60 0.47
C THR A 139 9.38 7.93 1.19
N ASP A 140 8.38 8.79 1.08
CA ASP A 140 8.28 10.06 1.78
C ASP A 140 7.42 9.98 3.03
N ARG A 141 6.44 9.04 3.06
CA ARG A 141 5.42 8.91 4.10
C ARG A 141 5.10 7.44 4.37
N ILE A 142 4.91 7.10 5.63
CA ILE A 142 4.50 5.75 6.07
C ILE A 142 3.27 5.88 6.95
N GLU A 143 2.19 5.20 6.55
CA GLU A 143 0.95 5.07 7.32
C GLU A 143 0.84 3.65 7.87
N LEU A 144 0.84 3.51 9.19
CA LEU A 144 0.69 2.21 9.82
C LEU A 144 -0.53 2.16 10.73
N THR A 145 -1.23 1.04 10.66
CA THR A 145 -2.14 0.62 11.71
C THR A 145 -1.38 -0.35 12.61
N ILE A 146 -1.14 0.05 13.84
CA ILE A 146 -0.49 -0.80 14.85
C ILE A 146 -1.57 -1.58 15.57
N VAL A 147 -1.61 -2.88 15.35
CA VAL A 147 -2.53 -3.81 16.02
C VAL A 147 -1.83 -4.39 17.24
N ASP A 148 -2.43 -4.21 18.41
CA ASP A 148 -1.86 -4.63 19.71
C ASP A 148 -1.95 -6.14 19.89
N THR A 149 -1.12 -6.84 19.18
CA THR A 149 -0.95 -8.30 19.24
C THR A 149 0.42 -8.68 18.71
N ASP A 150 0.91 -9.85 19.09
CA ASP A 150 2.08 -10.49 18.52
C ASP A 150 1.66 -11.72 17.72
N ILE A 151 2.22 -11.91 16.54
CA ILE A 151 1.96 -13.05 15.67
C ILE A 151 3.22 -13.92 15.62
N GLU A 152 3.25 -14.98 16.42
CA GLU A 152 4.43 -15.84 16.56
C GLU A 152 4.75 -16.66 15.31
N ASP A 153 3.72 -17.04 14.56
CA ASP A 153 3.82 -17.88 13.36
C ASP A 153 3.59 -17.11 12.05
N GLY A 154 3.79 -15.79 12.07
CA GLY A 154 3.76 -14.96 10.87
C GLY A 154 4.89 -15.30 9.90
N ASP A 155 4.66 -15.09 8.62
CA ASP A 155 5.61 -15.40 7.54
C ASP A 155 5.97 -14.20 6.65
N ALA A 156 5.35 -13.04 6.89
CA ALA A 156 5.65 -11.78 6.23
C ALA A 156 5.67 -10.64 7.25
N PHE A 157 6.68 -9.76 7.14
CA PHE A 157 6.92 -8.70 8.10
C PHE A 157 7.16 -7.35 7.43
N TYR A 158 6.69 -6.29 8.07
CA TYR A 158 7.04 -4.93 7.67
C TYR A 158 8.51 -4.66 8.04
N PRO A 159 9.29 -3.98 7.21
CA PRO A 159 10.68 -3.66 7.52
C PRO A 159 10.78 -2.71 8.73
N GLU A 160 11.96 -2.67 9.35
CA GLU A 160 12.24 -1.65 10.36
C GLU A 160 12.13 -0.26 9.75
N ILE A 161 11.49 0.66 10.48
CA ILE A 161 11.37 2.04 10.04
C ILE A 161 12.74 2.70 10.18
N PRO A 162 13.30 3.25 9.09
CA PRO A 162 14.61 3.88 9.14
C PRO A 162 14.63 5.12 10.07
N GLU A 163 15.81 5.44 10.62
CA GLU A 163 15.99 6.56 11.55
C GLU A 163 15.74 7.93 10.93
N ASP A 164 15.74 8.03 9.61
CA ASP A 164 15.39 9.24 8.86
C ASP A 164 13.88 9.48 8.74
N PHE A 165 13.06 8.62 9.32
CA PHE A 165 11.63 8.86 9.51
C PHE A 165 11.32 9.32 10.92
N GLU A 166 10.36 10.23 11.03
CA GLU A 166 9.86 10.77 12.29
C GLU A 166 8.37 10.49 12.44
N LEU A 167 7.97 10.01 13.62
CA LEU A 167 6.56 9.87 14.00
C LEU A 167 5.95 11.27 14.13
N THR A 168 5.02 11.62 13.25
CA THR A 168 4.41 12.96 13.21
C THR A 168 2.98 12.98 13.71
N GLU A 169 2.26 11.86 13.57
CA GLU A 169 0.88 11.74 14.02
C GLU A 169 0.65 10.36 14.65
N GLU A 170 -0.12 10.35 15.71
CA GLU A 170 -0.57 9.15 16.41
C GLU A 170 -2.01 9.36 16.87
N SER A 171 -2.92 8.46 16.51
CA SER A 171 -4.30 8.50 16.96
C SER A 171 -4.45 7.97 18.40
N GLU A 172 -5.61 8.18 18.99
CA GLU A 172 -6.04 7.38 20.14
C GLU A 172 -6.12 5.89 19.77
N SER A 173 -6.17 5.05 20.79
CA SER A 173 -6.38 3.61 20.61
C SER A 173 -7.87 3.29 20.46
N PHE A 174 -8.19 2.47 19.47
CA PHE A 174 -9.52 1.94 19.21
C PHE A 174 -9.54 0.44 19.55
N THR A 175 -10.71 -0.10 19.79
CA THR A 175 -10.90 -1.55 19.97
C THR A 175 -11.92 -2.04 18.96
N ASP A 176 -11.56 -3.09 18.24
CA ASP A 176 -12.49 -3.78 17.35
C ASP A 176 -13.41 -4.68 18.16
N GLU A 177 -14.71 -4.48 18.05
CA GLU A 177 -15.70 -5.15 18.90
C GLU A 177 -15.78 -6.66 18.64
N ASP A 178 -15.55 -7.09 17.38
CA ASP A 178 -15.67 -8.48 16.98
C ASP A 178 -14.45 -9.32 17.42
N SER A 179 -13.25 -8.80 17.21
CA SER A 179 -12.00 -9.50 17.54
C SER A 179 -11.49 -9.20 18.95
N GLY A 180 -11.91 -8.08 19.54
CA GLY A 180 -11.38 -7.57 20.81
C GLY A 180 -9.97 -6.98 20.69
N LEU A 181 -9.40 -6.89 19.47
CA LEU A 181 -8.07 -6.33 19.24
C LEU A 181 -8.10 -4.82 19.33
N SER A 182 -7.12 -4.27 20.07
CA SER A 182 -6.89 -2.84 20.09
C SER A 182 -5.93 -2.45 18.95
N TYR A 183 -6.12 -1.27 18.40
CA TYR A 183 -5.30 -0.75 17.31
C TYR A 183 -5.26 0.76 17.33
N LYS A 184 -4.24 1.34 16.71
CA LYS A 184 -4.11 2.79 16.49
C LYS A 184 -3.48 3.08 15.13
N PHE A 185 -3.69 4.28 14.64
CA PHE A 185 -3.09 4.78 13.40
C PHE A 185 -1.90 5.68 13.70
N VAL A 186 -0.82 5.49 12.97
CA VAL A 186 0.38 6.31 13.11
C VAL A 186 0.90 6.73 11.74
N THR A 187 1.42 7.95 11.66
CA THR A 187 2.04 8.51 10.46
C THR A 187 3.50 8.85 10.72
N TYR A 188 4.37 8.38 9.86
CA TYR A 188 5.77 8.77 9.82
C TYR A 188 6.04 9.56 8.55
N LEU A 189 6.81 10.63 8.67
CA LEU A 189 7.31 11.41 7.55
C LEU A 189 8.83 11.33 7.48
N GLN A 190 9.36 11.26 6.28
CA GLN A 190 10.80 11.35 6.08
C GLN A 190 11.28 12.74 6.50
N LYS A 191 12.33 12.78 7.32
CA LYS A 191 12.96 14.03 7.75
C LYS A 191 13.52 14.74 6.52
N LYS A 192 13.15 16.00 6.36
CA LYS A 192 13.78 16.84 5.35
C LYS A 192 15.20 17.15 5.82
N GLY A 193 16.19 16.69 5.07
CA GLY A 193 17.58 17.02 5.29
C GLY A 193 17.87 18.51 5.09
#